data_92be21647554d2208678f8d6f1264377
#
_entry.id   92be21647554d2208678f8d6f1264377
#
_cell.length_a   1.000
_cell.length_b   1.000
_cell.length_c   1.000
_cell.angle_alpha   90.00
_cell.angle_beta   90.00
_cell.angle_gamma   90.00
#
_symmetry.space_group_name_H-M   'P 1'
#
loop_
_entity.id
_entity.type
_entity.pdbx_description
1 polymer ?
#
loop_
_entity_poly.entity_id
_entity_poly.type
_entity_poly.pdbx_seq_one_letter_code
_entity_poly.pdbx_strand_id
1 'polypeptide(L)'
;MKLATYKDGSRDGQLVVVARDLSVAHYATGIAHRLQQVLDDWNFLSPQLQDLYDALNRSRDSSGVASPARHAFPIDPRQCMAPLPRAYQWVNGSAYRNPQAPPDAGRQGSGPWLYQGASDDFWGPCDAVPCASEADGIDFEAEVAVITGDVRLGASPAQALDGVRLLLLANALCLRQLLPGELAQGLGPLQSRPITAFSPVAVTPDEVGTAWAQGRLALTLQSSWNGRKVGRCEAGAEVRFHFGHLIAHLCKTRRLRAGAIIGAGAVSDPDASHGYSCIADKRALETLQDGRSLTEFMKFGDTIRIEMKGRDGQSVFGAIEQEIVPLEPATAAL
;
A
#
# COMPACT_ATOMS: atom_id res chain seq x y z
N MET A 1 -7.92 -8.65 12.44
CA MET A 1 -7.88 -9.80 11.49
C MET A 1 -7.04 -9.47 10.25
N LYS A 2 -6.63 -10.51 9.50
CA LYS A 2 -5.84 -10.40 8.27
C LYS A 2 -6.61 -10.98 7.10
N LEU A 3 -6.72 -10.22 6.01
CA LEU A 3 -7.49 -10.56 4.82
C LEU A 3 -6.60 -10.49 3.56
N ALA A 4 -6.77 -11.44 2.66
CA ALA A 4 -6.11 -11.46 1.36
C ALA A 4 -7.08 -11.89 0.26
N THR A 5 -6.68 -11.69 -0.99
CA THR A 5 -7.42 -12.11 -2.17
C THR A 5 -6.55 -13.05 -3.00
N TYR A 6 -7.04 -14.25 -3.25
CA TYR A 6 -6.35 -15.29 -4.03
C TYR A 6 -6.79 -15.29 -5.48
N LYS A 7 -5.84 -15.53 -6.39
CA LYS A 7 -6.10 -15.69 -7.82
C LYS A 7 -7.04 -16.88 -8.04
N ASP A 8 -8.14 -16.65 -8.75
CA ASP A 8 -9.12 -17.67 -9.15
C ASP A 8 -9.45 -17.60 -10.65
N GLY A 9 -8.67 -16.81 -11.41
CA GLY A 9 -8.89 -16.53 -12.81
C GLY A 9 -9.92 -15.41 -13.09
N SER A 10 -10.60 -14.91 -12.05
CA SER A 10 -11.46 -13.74 -12.16
C SER A 10 -10.70 -12.46 -11.84
N ARG A 11 -11.29 -11.30 -12.17
CA ARG A 11 -10.71 -9.98 -11.88
C ARG A 11 -10.67 -9.62 -10.40
N ASP A 12 -11.51 -10.20 -9.58
CA ASP A 12 -11.67 -9.85 -8.17
C ASP A 12 -11.13 -10.94 -7.22
N GLY A 13 -10.65 -12.07 -7.76
CA GLY A 13 -10.10 -13.17 -6.99
C GLY A 13 -11.06 -13.74 -5.93
N GLN A 14 -10.58 -14.53 -5.02
CA GLN A 14 -11.34 -15.15 -3.94
C GLN A 14 -10.83 -14.69 -2.58
N LEU A 15 -11.74 -14.20 -1.73
CA LEU A 15 -11.42 -13.74 -0.38
C LEU A 15 -10.94 -14.89 0.51
N VAL A 16 -9.85 -14.66 1.22
CA VAL A 16 -9.31 -15.56 2.24
C VAL A 16 -9.02 -14.82 3.55
N VAL A 17 -9.19 -15.50 4.65
CA VAL A 17 -8.72 -15.09 5.99
C VAL A 17 -7.36 -15.72 6.21
N VAL A 18 -6.39 -14.92 6.67
CA VAL A 18 -4.99 -15.33 6.83
C VAL A 18 -4.64 -15.37 8.32
N ALA A 19 -3.94 -16.41 8.75
CA ALA A 19 -3.47 -16.52 10.13
C ALA A 19 -2.50 -15.37 10.50
N ARG A 20 -2.42 -15.05 11.80
CA ARG A 20 -1.61 -13.93 12.31
C ARG A 20 -0.15 -14.02 11.88
N ASP A 21 0.42 -15.20 11.88
CA ASP A 21 1.81 -15.47 11.51
C ASP A 21 2.03 -15.61 9.99
N LEU A 22 1.02 -15.40 9.18
CA LEU A 22 1.05 -15.49 7.71
C LEU A 22 1.43 -16.90 7.18
N SER A 23 1.22 -17.96 7.93
CA SER A 23 1.61 -19.30 7.50
C SER A 23 0.52 -20.05 6.75
N VAL A 24 -0.74 -19.81 7.11
CA VAL A 24 -1.90 -20.47 6.51
C VAL A 24 -3.04 -19.49 6.24
N ALA A 25 -3.90 -19.88 5.32
CA ALA A 25 -5.11 -19.17 4.98
C ALA A 25 -6.31 -20.11 4.92
N HIS A 26 -7.50 -19.54 4.97
CA HIS A 26 -8.76 -20.25 4.83
C HIS A 26 -9.70 -19.42 3.94
N TYR A 27 -10.33 -20.05 2.96
CA TYR A 27 -11.32 -19.37 2.13
C TYR A 27 -12.51 -18.90 2.97
N ALA A 28 -12.94 -17.67 2.73
CA ALA A 28 -14.10 -17.10 3.42
C ALA A 28 -15.45 -17.58 2.81
N THR A 29 -15.45 -18.74 2.15
CA THR A 29 -16.62 -19.33 1.50
C THR A 29 -17.75 -19.51 2.50
N GLY A 30 -18.95 -19.07 2.15
CA GLY A 30 -20.09 -19.05 3.06
C GLY A 30 -20.27 -17.76 3.85
N ILE A 31 -19.25 -16.87 3.90
CA ILE A 31 -19.33 -15.53 4.47
C ILE A 31 -19.36 -14.48 3.35
N ALA A 32 -18.29 -14.40 2.57
CA ALA A 32 -18.17 -13.53 1.41
C ALA A 32 -17.19 -14.10 0.39
N HIS A 33 -17.40 -13.84 -0.89
CA HIS A 33 -16.51 -14.28 -1.96
C HIS A 33 -15.45 -13.23 -2.31
N ARG A 34 -15.74 -11.96 -2.11
CA ARG A 34 -14.91 -10.83 -2.53
C ARG A 34 -14.77 -9.83 -1.38
N LEU A 35 -13.60 -9.19 -1.27
CA LEU A 35 -13.38 -8.17 -0.23
C LEU A 35 -14.36 -7.00 -0.36
N GLN A 36 -14.71 -6.58 -1.60
CA GLN A 36 -15.67 -5.49 -1.80
C GLN A 36 -17.02 -5.78 -1.14
N GLN A 37 -17.51 -7.01 -1.18
CA GLN A 37 -18.75 -7.40 -0.49
C GLN A 37 -18.68 -7.16 1.01
N VAL A 38 -17.53 -7.47 1.61
CA VAL A 38 -17.30 -7.22 3.04
C VAL A 38 -17.28 -5.72 3.36
N LEU A 39 -16.63 -4.92 2.51
CA LEU A 39 -16.56 -3.47 2.68
C LEU A 39 -17.94 -2.81 2.54
N ASP A 40 -18.78 -3.30 1.65
CA ASP A 40 -20.14 -2.81 1.43
C ASP A 40 -21.09 -3.13 2.61
N ASP A 41 -20.86 -4.24 3.30
CA ASP A 41 -21.66 -4.68 4.46
C ASP A 41 -20.78 -5.04 5.66
N TRP A 42 -19.87 -4.13 5.99
CA TRP A 42 -18.83 -4.33 7.00
C TRP A 42 -19.38 -4.78 8.34
N ASN A 43 -20.42 -4.11 8.83
CA ASN A 43 -20.95 -4.36 10.17
C ASN A 43 -21.56 -5.76 10.35
N PHE A 44 -22.05 -6.34 9.25
CA PHE A 44 -22.63 -7.68 9.27
C PHE A 44 -21.60 -8.78 8.98
N LEU A 45 -20.68 -8.54 8.03
CA LEU A 45 -19.76 -9.57 7.55
C LEU A 45 -18.44 -9.61 8.33
N SER A 46 -17.93 -8.46 8.82
CA SER A 46 -16.64 -8.44 9.53
C SER A 46 -16.62 -9.24 10.83
N PRO A 47 -17.69 -9.31 11.66
CA PRO A 47 -17.71 -10.19 12.84
C PRO A 47 -17.57 -11.67 12.48
N GLN A 48 -18.21 -12.12 11.39
CA GLN A 48 -18.14 -13.51 10.94
C GLN A 48 -16.73 -13.87 10.44
N LEU A 49 -16.06 -12.93 9.75
CA LEU A 49 -14.67 -13.09 9.35
C LEU A 49 -13.72 -13.08 10.56
N GLN A 50 -14.04 -12.28 11.60
CA GLN A 50 -13.27 -12.28 12.84
C GLN A 50 -13.38 -13.64 13.57
N ASP A 51 -14.58 -14.23 13.64
CA ASP A 51 -14.78 -15.57 14.21
C ASP A 51 -13.95 -16.63 13.48
N LEU A 52 -13.90 -16.57 12.13
CA LEU A 52 -13.06 -17.45 11.32
C LEU A 52 -11.57 -17.20 11.58
N TYR A 53 -11.15 -15.94 11.69
CA TYR A 53 -9.78 -15.55 12.02
C TYR A 53 -9.36 -16.09 13.39
N ASP A 54 -10.21 -15.94 14.40
CA ASP A 54 -9.97 -16.42 15.74
C ASP A 54 -9.90 -17.95 15.79
N ALA A 55 -10.77 -18.65 15.07
CA ALA A 55 -10.73 -20.10 14.93
C ALA A 55 -9.42 -20.58 14.28
N LEU A 56 -8.97 -19.89 13.22
CA LEU A 56 -7.74 -20.20 12.52
C LEU A 56 -6.49 -20.04 13.41
N ASN A 57 -6.50 -19.08 14.33
CA ASN A 57 -5.39 -18.81 15.24
C ASN A 57 -5.45 -19.68 16.51
N ARG A 58 -6.64 -20.01 17.06
CA ARG A 58 -6.79 -20.87 18.26
C ARG A 58 -6.25 -22.28 18.07
N SER A 59 -6.43 -22.86 16.91
CA SER A 59 -5.94 -24.22 16.61
C SER A 59 -4.40 -24.34 16.66
N ARG A 60 -3.69 -23.23 16.79
CA ARG A 60 -2.23 -23.14 16.81
C ARG A 60 -1.66 -22.85 18.20
N ASP A 61 -2.44 -22.25 19.11
CA ASP A 61 -1.95 -21.78 20.42
C ASP A 61 -2.02 -22.87 21.51
N SER A 62 -2.84 -23.91 21.34
CA SER A 62 -3.26 -24.75 22.47
C SER A 62 -2.53 -26.10 22.66
N SER A 63 -1.59 -26.52 21.79
CA SER A 63 -1.03 -27.86 21.94
C SER A 63 0.39 -28.10 21.40
N GLY A 64 1.08 -27.13 20.86
CA GLY A 64 2.40 -27.35 20.24
C GLY A 64 2.39 -28.30 19.02
N VAL A 65 1.26 -28.96 18.77
CA VAL A 65 0.98 -29.73 17.56
C VAL A 65 -0.16 -29.03 16.82
N ALA A 66 0.20 -28.28 15.78
CA ALA A 66 -0.77 -27.61 14.95
C ALA A 66 -1.72 -28.63 14.32
N SER A 67 -2.96 -28.71 14.82
CA SER A 67 -4.06 -29.25 14.02
C SER A 67 -4.60 -28.09 13.20
N PRO A 68 -4.28 -28.00 11.90
CA PRO A 68 -4.77 -26.90 11.09
C PRO A 68 -6.31 -26.91 11.13
N ALA A 69 -6.90 -25.72 11.19
CA ALA A 69 -8.35 -25.60 11.02
C ALA A 69 -8.76 -26.36 9.75
N ARG A 70 -9.86 -27.12 9.82
CA ARG A 70 -10.32 -27.90 8.68
C ARG A 70 -10.40 -27.02 7.43
N HIS A 71 -9.76 -27.44 6.34
CA HIS A 71 -9.65 -26.69 5.08
C HIS A 71 -8.69 -25.47 5.08
N ALA A 72 -7.89 -25.26 6.13
CA ALA A 72 -6.78 -24.31 6.06
C ALA A 72 -5.69 -24.86 5.12
N PHE A 73 -5.02 -23.95 4.40
CA PHE A 73 -3.94 -24.28 3.46
C PHE A 73 -2.77 -23.31 3.63
N PRO A 74 -1.53 -23.70 3.30
CA PRO A 74 -0.38 -22.79 3.33
C PRO A 74 -0.59 -21.59 2.40
N ILE A 75 -0.33 -20.37 2.90
CA ILE A 75 -0.40 -19.18 2.06
C ILE A 75 0.80 -19.13 1.11
N ASP A 76 0.53 -18.85 -0.17
CA ASP A 76 1.55 -18.51 -1.16
C ASP A 76 1.32 -17.07 -1.64
N PRO A 77 2.22 -16.12 -1.32
CA PRO A 77 2.10 -14.73 -1.77
C PRO A 77 2.03 -14.56 -3.28
N ARG A 78 2.59 -15.50 -4.07
CA ARG A 78 2.51 -15.47 -5.55
C ARG A 78 1.10 -15.74 -6.07
N GLN A 79 0.27 -16.40 -5.26
CA GLN A 79 -1.14 -16.63 -5.56
C GLN A 79 -2.02 -15.49 -5.05
N CYS A 80 -1.45 -14.52 -4.33
CA CYS A 80 -2.18 -13.34 -3.90
C CYS A 80 -2.27 -12.31 -5.02
N MET A 81 -3.45 -11.73 -5.15
CA MET A 81 -3.69 -10.44 -5.82
C MET A 81 -3.47 -9.30 -4.81
N ALA A 82 -3.61 -8.04 -5.24
CA ALA A 82 -3.88 -6.97 -4.29
C ALA A 82 -5.09 -7.35 -3.42
N PRO A 83 -5.12 -7.03 -2.10
CA PRO A 83 -6.25 -7.39 -1.24
C PRO A 83 -7.61 -6.92 -1.77
N LEU A 84 -7.64 -5.74 -2.41
CA LEU A 84 -8.75 -5.24 -3.20
C LEU A 84 -8.22 -5.03 -4.64
N PRO A 85 -8.42 -6.00 -5.59
CA PRO A 85 -7.75 -5.97 -6.90
C PRO A 85 -8.13 -4.79 -7.79
N ARG A 86 -9.29 -4.20 -7.55
CA ARG A 86 -9.75 -2.94 -8.13
C ARG A 86 -10.58 -2.19 -7.10
N ALA A 87 -10.56 -0.88 -7.14
CA ALA A 87 -11.24 -0.03 -6.18
C ALA A 87 -12.11 1.02 -6.89
N TYR A 88 -13.14 1.51 -6.19
CA TYR A 88 -13.89 2.67 -6.70
C TYR A 88 -13.02 3.90 -6.86
N GLN A 89 -11.98 4.03 -6.03
CA GLN A 89 -11.07 5.16 -6.07
C GLN A 89 -9.73 4.76 -5.45
N TRP A 90 -8.64 5.11 -6.12
CA TRP A 90 -7.30 5.15 -5.56
C TRP A 90 -6.85 6.62 -5.53
N VAL A 91 -6.55 7.12 -4.35
CA VAL A 91 -6.02 8.46 -4.18
C VAL A 91 -4.74 8.37 -3.37
N ASN A 92 -3.67 8.94 -3.91
CA ASN A 92 -2.40 8.99 -3.22
C ASN A 92 -2.04 10.42 -2.84
N GLY A 93 -1.43 10.58 -1.69
CA GLY A 93 -1.17 11.87 -1.10
C GLY A 93 0.25 12.06 -0.63
N SER A 94 0.51 13.29 -0.20
CA SER A 94 1.75 13.66 0.44
C SER A 94 1.50 13.88 1.93
N ALA A 95 1.53 12.79 2.70
CA ALA A 95 1.35 12.83 4.16
C ALA A 95 2.62 13.33 4.87
N TYR A 96 3.77 13.06 4.29
CA TYR A 96 5.09 13.38 4.85
C TYR A 96 5.63 14.71 4.35
N ARG A 97 6.61 15.26 5.05
CA ARG A 97 7.42 16.36 4.50
C ARG A 97 8.27 15.81 3.37
N ASN A 98 8.08 16.33 2.17
CA ASN A 98 9.00 16.05 1.07
C ASN A 98 10.25 16.93 1.25
N PRO A 99 11.44 16.36 1.51
CA PRO A 99 12.66 17.15 1.61
C PRO A 99 13.04 17.87 0.30
N GLN A 100 12.45 17.44 -0.82
CA GLN A 100 12.66 18.04 -2.14
C GLN A 100 11.71 19.21 -2.44
N ALA A 101 10.58 19.31 -1.74
CA ALA A 101 9.69 20.43 -1.95
C ALA A 101 10.33 21.65 -1.25
N PRO A 102 10.59 22.75 -1.99
CA PRO A 102 10.94 23.99 -1.35
C PRO A 102 9.91 24.28 -0.24
N PRO A 103 10.34 24.73 0.96
CA PRO A 103 9.39 25.15 1.97
C PRO A 103 8.42 26.15 1.33
N ASP A 104 7.16 25.79 1.24
CA ASP A 104 6.07 26.64 0.72
C ASP A 104 6.21 27.21 -0.71
N ALA A 105 7.02 26.59 -1.58
CA ALA A 105 7.17 27.02 -2.97
C ALA A 105 5.82 27.06 -3.71
N GLY A 106 5.16 28.20 -3.68
CA GLY A 106 4.05 28.57 -4.58
C GLY A 106 2.75 27.79 -4.41
N ARG A 107 2.60 26.94 -3.43
CA ARG A 107 1.35 26.19 -3.18
C ARG A 107 0.40 27.07 -2.37
N GLN A 108 -0.50 27.75 -3.04
CA GLN A 108 -1.64 28.38 -2.40
C GLN A 108 -2.53 27.29 -1.80
N GLY A 109 -2.42 27.06 -0.49
CA GLY A 109 -3.28 26.12 0.24
C GLY A 109 -2.57 25.41 1.38
N SER A 110 -3.17 25.38 2.55
CA SER A 110 -2.68 24.72 3.76
C SER A 110 -3.00 23.22 3.81
N GLY A 111 -3.55 22.61 2.74
CA GLY A 111 -4.02 21.22 2.70
C GLY A 111 -3.02 20.24 2.08
N PRO A 112 -3.29 18.92 2.23
CA PRO A 112 -2.49 17.90 1.59
C PRO A 112 -2.62 17.96 0.07
N TRP A 113 -1.54 17.65 -0.64
CA TRP A 113 -1.57 17.42 -2.07
C TRP A 113 -2.00 15.97 -2.34
N LEU A 114 -2.99 15.79 -3.21
CA LEU A 114 -3.55 14.48 -3.55
C LEU A 114 -3.68 14.36 -5.06
N TYR A 115 -3.41 13.16 -5.59
CA TYR A 115 -3.72 12.82 -6.98
C TYR A 115 -4.55 11.54 -7.05
N GLN A 116 -5.30 11.37 -8.13
CA GLN A 116 -6.03 10.13 -8.41
C GLN A 116 -5.18 9.24 -9.32
N GLY A 117 -4.92 8.03 -8.86
CA GLY A 117 -4.24 6.99 -9.63
C GLY A 117 -5.23 6.06 -10.34
N ALA A 118 -4.72 5.21 -11.22
CA ALA A 118 -5.48 4.11 -11.81
C ALA A 118 -6.01 3.20 -10.68
N SER A 119 -7.29 2.85 -10.74
CA SER A 119 -7.96 2.11 -9.67
C SER A 119 -8.75 0.90 -10.15
N ASP A 120 -8.72 0.61 -11.43
CA ASP A 120 -9.46 -0.45 -12.10
C ASP A 120 -8.68 -1.75 -12.20
N ASP A 121 -7.35 -1.71 -11.93
CA ASP A 121 -6.46 -2.86 -11.92
C ASP A 121 -5.24 -2.57 -11.01
N PHE A 122 -4.97 -3.44 -10.06
CA PHE A 122 -3.81 -3.34 -9.16
C PHE A 122 -2.97 -4.60 -9.24
N TRP A 123 -1.66 -4.43 -9.19
CA TRP A 123 -0.75 -5.58 -9.12
C TRP A 123 -0.76 -6.24 -7.75
N GLY A 124 -0.64 -7.55 -7.77
CA GLY A 124 -0.35 -8.34 -6.58
C GLY A 124 1.08 -8.13 -6.07
N PRO A 125 1.38 -8.67 -4.88
CA PRO A 125 2.65 -8.44 -4.19
C PRO A 125 3.87 -8.99 -4.93
N CYS A 126 3.69 -9.98 -5.79
CA CYS A 126 4.77 -10.68 -6.49
C CYS A 126 4.63 -10.60 -8.03
N ASP A 127 3.75 -9.75 -8.53
CA ASP A 127 3.62 -9.56 -9.97
C ASP A 127 4.81 -8.77 -10.51
N ALA A 128 5.36 -9.18 -11.64
CA ALA A 128 6.42 -8.44 -12.31
C ALA A 128 5.92 -7.07 -12.79
N VAL A 129 6.81 -6.09 -12.81
CA VAL A 129 6.51 -4.70 -13.19
C VAL A 129 7.01 -4.43 -14.60
N PRO A 130 6.17 -4.53 -15.65
CA PRO A 130 6.59 -4.22 -17.01
C PRO A 130 6.71 -2.71 -17.20
N CYS A 131 7.87 -2.28 -17.67
CA CYS A 131 8.16 -0.89 -18.03
C CYS A 131 8.61 -0.79 -19.49
N ALA A 132 8.20 0.29 -20.16
CA ALA A 132 8.53 0.50 -21.57
C ALA A 132 10.01 0.87 -21.77
N SER A 133 10.57 1.65 -20.84
CA SER A 133 11.94 2.16 -20.95
C SER A 133 12.55 2.45 -19.57
N GLU A 134 13.81 2.10 -19.39
CA GLU A 134 14.60 2.55 -18.23
C GLU A 134 14.81 4.07 -18.23
N ALA A 135 14.79 4.69 -19.41
CA ALA A 135 14.93 6.14 -19.54
C ALA A 135 13.75 6.93 -18.93
N ASP A 136 12.61 6.27 -18.66
CA ASP A 136 11.47 6.90 -18.00
C ASP A 136 11.73 7.17 -16.50
N GLY A 137 12.83 6.66 -15.95
CA GLY A 137 13.27 6.90 -14.58
C GLY A 137 12.41 6.13 -13.57
N ILE A 138 12.51 4.82 -13.59
CA ILE A 138 11.72 3.88 -12.79
C ILE A 138 12.09 3.99 -11.32
N ASP A 139 11.14 4.43 -10.49
CA ASP A 139 11.32 4.63 -9.05
C ASP A 139 10.23 3.90 -8.27
N PHE A 140 10.62 3.12 -7.26
CA PHE A 140 9.67 2.59 -6.29
C PHE A 140 9.24 3.66 -5.30
N GLU A 141 8.02 3.57 -4.79
CA GLU A 141 7.55 4.37 -3.65
C GLU A 141 6.93 3.43 -2.61
N ALA A 142 7.68 3.18 -1.53
CA ALA A 142 7.20 2.34 -0.44
C ALA A 142 6.32 3.17 0.50
N GLU A 143 5.06 2.76 0.64
CA GLU A 143 4.00 3.52 1.29
C GLU A 143 3.16 2.68 2.24
N VAL A 144 2.46 3.39 3.14
CA VAL A 144 1.30 2.88 3.87
C VAL A 144 0.04 3.40 3.21
N ALA A 145 -0.97 2.55 3.09
CA ALA A 145 -2.29 2.91 2.59
C ALA A 145 -3.39 2.39 3.52
N VAL A 146 -4.60 2.94 3.37
CA VAL A 146 -5.80 2.50 4.07
C VAL A 146 -6.94 2.24 3.08
N ILE A 147 -7.81 1.26 3.40
CA ILE A 147 -9.08 1.04 2.72
C ILE A 147 -10.19 1.55 3.65
N THR A 148 -11.13 2.33 3.11
CA THR A 148 -12.23 2.90 3.88
C THR A 148 -13.55 2.19 3.63
N GLY A 149 -14.44 2.25 4.62
CA GLY A 149 -15.88 2.16 4.43
C GLY A 149 -16.44 3.47 3.85
N ASP A 150 -17.76 3.65 3.93
CA ASP A 150 -18.40 4.91 3.54
C ASP A 150 -17.96 6.05 4.46
N VAL A 151 -17.58 7.20 3.86
CA VAL A 151 -17.30 8.43 4.59
C VAL A 151 -18.16 9.55 4.01
N ARG A 152 -18.87 10.27 4.88
CA ARG A 152 -19.81 11.32 4.47
C ARG A 152 -19.10 12.55 3.92
N LEU A 153 -19.78 13.28 3.05
CA LEU A 153 -19.39 14.63 2.66
C LEU A 153 -19.26 15.53 3.90
N GLY A 154 -18.20 16.32 3.96
CA GLY A 154 -17.94 17.26 5.06
C GLY A 154 -17.47 16.59 6.35
N ALA A 155 -17.03 15.32 6.34
CA ALA A 155 -16.50 14.67 7.53
C ALA A 155 -15.27 15.41 8.07
N SER A 156 -15.24 15.61 9.40
CA SER A 156 -14.02 16.09 10.08
C SER A 156 -12.92 15.01 10.05
N PRO A 157 -11.64 15.38 10.30
CA PRO A 157 -10.57 14.39 10.36
C PRO A 157 -10.81 13.25 11.36
N ALA A 158 -11.41 13.53 12.51
CA ALA A 158 -11.78 12.50 13.49
C ALA A 158 -12.86 11.55 12.95
N GLN A 159 -13.93 12.10 12.38
CA GLN A 159 -15.01 11.31 11.76
C GLN A 159 -14.51 10.50 10.52
N ALA A 160 -13.54 11.03 9.80
CA ALA A 160 -12.94 10.36 8.66
C ALA A 160 -12.14 9.11 9.08
N LEU A 161 -11.49 9.15 10.25
CA LEU A 161 -10.78 7.98 10.80
C LEU A 161 -11.72 6.84 11.17
N ASP A 162 -12.95 7.13 11.61
CA ASP A 162 -13.96 6.09 11.88
C ASP A 162 -14.31 5.29 10.62
N GLY A 163 -14.02 5.82 9.45
CA GLY A 163 -14.19 5.15 8.16
C GLY A 163 -13.09 4.15 7.80
N VAL A 164 -11.92 4.18 8.43
CA VAL A 164 -10.82 3.26 8.12
C VAL A 164 -11.19 1.84 8.51
N ARG A 165 -11.09 0.91 7.57
CA ARG A 165 -11.39 -0.52 7.76
C ARG A 165 -10.14 -1.38 7.75
N LEU A 166 -9.23 -1.13 6.81
CA LEU A 166 -8.04 -1.94 6.61
C LEU A 166 -6.82 -1.06 6.37
N LEU A 167 -5.66 -1.58 6.76
CA LEU A 167 -4.32 -1.03 6.52
C LEU A 167 -3.59 -1.98 5.57
N LEU A 168 -2.74 -1.46 4.69
CA LEU A 168 -1.92 -2.24 3.76
C LEU A 168 -0.67 -1.46 3.37
N LEU A 169 0.31 -2.14 2.74
CA LEU A 169 1.47 -1.49 2.11
C LEU A 169 1.21 -1.32 0.63
N ALA A 170 1.86 -0.31 0.04
CA ALA A 170 1.85 -0.08 -1.39
C ALA A 170 3.27 0.12 -1.95
N ASN A 171 3.47 -0.29 -3.20
CA ASN A 171 4.51 0.19 -4.08
C ASN A 171 3.84 1.04 -5.17
N ALA A 172 3.78 2.34 -4.94
CA ALA A 172 3.17 3.30 -5.87
C ALA A 172 4.21 3.80 -6.87
N LEU A 173 4.62 2.92 -7.79
CA LEU A 173 5.67 3.17 -8.78
C LEU A 173 5.53 4.55 -9.45
N CYS A 174 6.66 5.21 -9.69
CA CYS A 174 6.71 6.48 -10.40
C CYS A 174 7.74 6.46 -11.54
N LEU A 175 7.34 6.92 -12.72
CA LEU A 175 8.23 7.18 -13.85
C LEU A 175 8.67 8.65 -13.79
N ARG A 176 9.79 8.90 -13.11
CA ARG A 176 10.22 10.25 -12.67
C ARG A 176 10.54 11.20 -13.82
N GLN A 177 10.93 10.68 -14.98
CA GLN A 177 11.26 11.52 -16.13
C GLN A 177 10.01 12.00 -16.88
N LEU A 178 8.88 11.29 -16.75
CA LEU A 178 7.60 11.69 -17.34
C LEU A 178 6.87 12.72 -16.48
N LEU A 179 7.03 12.65 -15.16
CA LEU A 179 6.26 13.44 -14.19
C LEU A 179 6.36 14.97 -14.39
N PRO A 180 7.55 15.58 -14.63
CA PRO A 180 7.63 17.03 -14.83
C PRO A 180 6.82 17.53 -16.02
N GLY A 181 6.81 16.80 -17.13
CA GLY A 181 6.04 17.13 -18.33
C GLY A 181 4.53 17.11 -18.07
N GLU A 182 4.04 16.12 -17.33
CA GLU A 182 2.62 16.03 -16.95
C GLU A 182 2.21 17.14 -16.00
N LEU A 183 3.04 17.42 -14.98
CA LEU A 183 2.76 18.52 -14.03
C LEU A 183 2.74 19.89 -14.72
N ALA A 184 3.59 20.10 -15.72
CA ALA A 184 3.61 21.35 -16.50
C ALA A 184 2.32 21.56 -17.31
N GLN A 185 1.61 20.48 -17.67
CA GLN A 185 0.31 20.56 -18.34
C GLN A 185 -0.84 20.94 -17.38
N GLY A 186 -0.63 20.89 -16.07
CA GLY A 186 -1.61 21.29 -15.06
C GLY A 186 -2.73 20.28 -14.80
N LEU A 187 -2.73 19.12 -15.43
CA LEU A 187 -3.79 18.09 -15.29
C LEU A 187 -3.49 17.02 -14.23
N GLY A 188 -2.27 17.05 -13.69
CA GLY A 188 -1.79 16.03 -12.73
C GLY A 188 -1.18 14.80 -13.41
N PRO A 189 -0.56 13.89 -12.64
CA PRO A 189 0.11 12.73 -13.18
C PRO A 189 -0.88 11.68 -13.72
N LEU A 190 -0.52 11.06 -14.84
CA LEU A 190 -1.26 9.98 -15.48
C LEU A 190 -0.28 8.86 -15.88
N GLN A 191 0.55 9.08 -16.92
CA GLN A 191 1.51 8.09 -17.42
C GLN A 191 2.68 7.88 -16.46
N SER A 192 3.07 8.93 -15.73
CA SER A 192 4.13 8.86 -14.72
C SER A 192 3.72 8.06 -13.47
N ARG A 193 2.45 7.69 -13.35
CA ARG A 193 1.90 6.89 -12.24
C ARG A 193 1.21 5.65 -12.81
N PRO A 194 1.98 4.63 -13.21
CA PRO A 194 1.43 3.37 -13.69
C PRO A 194 0.67 2.63 -12.57
N ILE A 195 0.35 1.36 -12.80
CA ILE A 195 -0.40 0.55 -11.84
C ILE A 195 0.37 0.43 -10.51
N THR A 196 -0.35 0.56 -9.40
CA THR A 196 0.18 0.38 -8.05
C THR A 196 0.10 -1.08 -7.63
N ALA A 197 1.12 -1.58 -6.93
CA ALA A 197 1.09 -2.88 -6.26
C ALA A 197 0.79 -2.74 -4.78
N PHE A 198 0.14 -3.77 -4.20
CA PHE A 198 -0.16 -3.80 -2.77
C PHE A 198 0.38 -5.07 -2.10
N SER A 199 0.57 -4.99 -0.76
CA SER A 199 0.95 -6.14 0.06
C SER A 199 -0.05 -7.28 -0.08
N PRO A 200 0.38 -8.56 0.13
CA PRO A 200 -0.52 -9.71 -0.01
C PRO A 200 -1.70 -9.67 0.96
N VAL A 201 -1.51 -9.00 2.11
CA VAL A 201 -2.48 -8.98 3.19
C VAL A 201 -2.83 -7.54 3.56
N ALA A 202 -4.12 -7.27 3.73
CA ALA A 202 -4.64 -6.09 4.42
C ALA A 202 -5.10 -6.48 5.82
N VAL A 203 -4.89 -5.61 6.81
CA VAL A 203 -5.18 -5.90 8.21
C VAL A 203 -6.12 -4.87 8.82
N THR A 204 -6.99 -5.29 9.73
CA THR A 204 -7.78 -4.36 10.53
C THR A 204 -6.89 -3.57 11.50
N PRO A 205 -7.25 -2.32 11.86
CA PRO A 205 -6.43 -1.48 12.74
C PRO A 205 -6.10 -2.13 14.10
N ASP A 206 -6.98 -2.95 14.66
CA ASP A 206 -6.79 -3.68 15.91
C ASP A 206 -5.64 -4.71 15.83
N GLU A 207 -5.36 -5.25 14.63
CA GLU A 207 -4.28 -6.23 14.43
C GLU A 207 -2.88 -5.66 14.72
N VAL A 208 -2.70 -4.37 14.51
CA VAL A 208 -1.44 -3.66 14.84
C VAL A 208 -1.47 -3.00 16.22
N GLY A 209 -2.58 -3.11 16.93
CA GLY A 209 -2.75 -2.63 18.31
C GLY A 209 -2.37 -1.16 18.47
N THR A 210 -1.55 -0.87 19.49
CA THR A 210 -1.12 0.50 19.81
C THR A 210 -0.23 1.16 18.76
N ALA A 211 0.24 0.42 17.75
CA ALA A 211 0.98 1.00 16.64
C ALA A 211 0.08 1.84 15.73
N TRP A 212 -1.23 1.55 15.67
CA TRP A 212 -2.20 2.42 15.02
C TRP A 212 -2.81 3.38 16.02
N ALA A 213 -2.45 4.63 15.93
CA ALA A 213 -3.00 5.66 16.82
C ALA A 213 -3.19 6.98 16.07
N GLN A 214 -4.33 7.61 16.27
CA GLN A 214 -4.64 8.94 15.72
C GLN A 214 -4.42 9.05 14.19
N GLY A 215 -4.69 7.97 13.46
CA GLY A 215 -4.53 7.93 12.00
C GLY A 215 -3.07 7.85 11.52
N ARG A 216 -2.17 7.37 12.37
CA ARG A 216 -0.76 7.10 12.07
C ARG A 216 -0.42 5.65 12.37
N LEU A 217 0.48 5.08 11.60
CA LEU A 217 1.01 3.74 11.84
C LEU A 217 2.47 3.85 12.30
N ALA A 218 2.71 3.67 13.59
CA ALA A 218 4.03 3.80 14.22
C ALA A 218 4.79 2.47 14.16
N LEU A 219 5.19 2.07 12.95
CA LEU A 219 6.03 0.91 12.65
C LEU A 219 7.07 1.28 11.60
N THR A 220 8.17 0.52 11.57
CA THR A 220 9.26 0.72 10.62
C THR A 220 8.95 0.05 9.28
N LEU A 221 8.89 0.84 8.21
CA LEU A 221 8.84 0.38 6.83
C LEU A 221 10.24 0.05 6.34
N GLN A 222 10.45 -1.16 5.84
CA GLN A 222 11.73 -1.62 5.32
C GLN A 222 11.66 -1.74 3.80
N SER A 223 12.63 -1.11 3.13
CA SER A 223 12.83 -1.22 1.68
C SER A 223 14.17 -1.89 1.40
N SER A 224 14.17 -2.86 0.48
CA SER A 224 15.40 -3.52 0.01
C SER A 224 15.41 -3.53 -1.51
N TRP A 225 16.48 -3.01 -2.11
CA TRP A 225 16.71 -2.97 -3.56
C TRP A 225 17.84 -3.93 -3.92
N ASN A 226 17.59 -4.86 -4.83
CA ASN A 226 18.54 -5.92 -5.23
C ASN A 226 19.09 -6.69 -4.01
N GLY A 227 18.22 -7.04 -3.08
CA GLY A 227 18.56 -7.75 -1.85
C GLY A 227 19.31 -6.92 -0.82
N ARG A 228 19.67 -5.65 -1.11
CA ARG A 228 20.31 -4.74 -0.16
C ARG A 228 19.27 -3.85 0.51
N LYS A 229 19.31 -3.78 1.84
CA LYS A 229 18.45 -2.87 2.58
C LYS A 229 18.86 -1.41 2.28
N VAL A 230 17.90 -0.62 1.79
CA VAL A 230 18.09 0.78 1.41
C VAL A 230 17.33 1.75 2.30
N GLY A 231 16.30 1.26 3.02
CA GLY A 231 15.51 2.07 3.94
C GLY A 231 14.96 1.31 5.13
N ARG A 232 14.84 2.01 6.27
CA ARG A 232 14.19 1.61 7.51
C ARG A 232 13.49 2.82 8.11
N CYS A 233 12.49 3.32 7.39
CA CYS A 233 11.84 4.60 7.70
C CYS A 233 10.68 4.38 8.68
N GLU A 234 10.57 5.24 9.71
CA GLU A 234 9.48 5.21 10.68
C GLU A 234 8.22 5.84 10.09
N ALA A 235 7.22 5.00 9.79
CA ALA A 235 6.01 5.43 9.09
C ALA A 235 5.09 6.33 9.94
N GLY A 236 5.23 6.31 11.26
CA GLY A 236 4.44 7.15 12.18
C GLY A 236 5.08 8.48 12.54
N ALA A 237 6.41 8.62 12.30
CA ALA A 237 7.14 9.85 12.56
C ALA A 237 6.83 10.91 11.50
N GLU A 238 7.01 12.19 11.85
CA GLU A 238 6.97 13.34 10.91
C GLU A 238 5.79 13.38 9.91
N VAL A 239 4.68 12.70 10.23
CA VAL A 239 3.46 12.73 9.43
C VAL A 239 2.80 14.11 9.59
N ARG A 240 2.90 14.95 8.56
CA ARG A 240 2.26 16.28 8.51
C ARG A 240 0.74 16.14 8.44
N PHE A 241 0.26 15.21 7.62
CA PHE A 241 -1.16 14.95 7.42
C PHE A 241 -1.46 13.46 7.67
N HIS A 242 -1.98 13.11 8.85
CA HIS A 242 -2.43 11.75 9.11
C HIS A 242 -3.65 11.35 8.25
N PHE A 243 -3.97 10.07 8.16
CA PHE A 243 -5.03 9.56 7.28
C PHE A 243 -6.38 10.26 7.44
N GLY A 244 -6.74 10.66 8.67
CA GLY A 244 -7.96 11.45 8.87
C GLY A 244 -7.96 12.79 8.13
N HIS A 245 -6.81 13.47 8.03
CA HIS A 245 -6.69 14.70 7.25
C HIS A 245 -6.81 14.44 5.74
N LEU A 246 -6.16 13.37 5.23
CA LEU A 246 -6.22 12.99 3.81
C LEU A 246 -7.65 12.67 3.40
N ILE A 247 -8.33 11.82 4.18
CA ILE A 247 -9.71 11.41 3.92
C ILE A 247 -10.67 12.61 4.03
N ALA A 248 -10.55 13.43 5.09
CA ALA A 248 -11.39 14.60 5.27
C ALA A 248 -11.18 15.63 4.15
N HIS A 249 -9.95 15.75 3.63
CA HIS A 249 -9.66 16.63 2.49
C HIS A 249 -10.43 16.20 1.24
N LEU A 250 -10.48 14.89 0.94
CA LEU A 250 -11.29 14.34 -0.16
C LEU A 250 -12.78 14.59 0.07
N CYS A 251 -13.22 14.46 1.33
CA CYS A 251 -14.63 14.60 1.70
C CYS A 251 -15.14 16.06 1.73
N LYS A 252 -14.31 17.06 1.44
CA LYS A 252 -14.76 18.45 1.32
C LYS A 252 -15.79 18.65 0.20
N THR A 253 -15.68 17.91 -0.90
CA THR A 253 -16.51 18.09 -2.10
C THR A 253 -17.23 16.83 -2.55
N ARG A 254 -16.96 15.69 -1.94
CA ARG A 254 -17.57 14.40 -2.28
C ARG A 254 -17.67 13.49 -1.05
N ARG A 255 -18.52 12.51 -1.08
CA ARG A 255 -18.48 11.37 -0.16
C ARG A 255 -17.54 10.30 -0.70
N LEU A 256 -16.87 9.54 0.16
CA LEU A 256 -16.20 8.31 -0.22
C LEU A 256 -17.15 7.13 -0.08
N ARG A 257 -17.03 6.19 -0.99
CA ARG A 257 -17.74 4.91 -0.89
C ARG A 257 -16.80 3.84 -0.35
N ALA A 258 -17.40 2.86 0.31
CA ALA A 258 -16.69 1.69 0.82
C ALA A 258 -15.84 1.07 -0.27
N GLY A 259 -14.56 0.79 0.01
CA GLY A 259 -13.59 0.32 -0.98
C GLY A 259 -12.76 1.43 -1.63
N ALA A 260 -12.83 2.69 -1.16
CA ALA A 260 -11.84 3.69 -1.55
C ALA A 260 -10.50 3.41 -0.85
N ILE A 261 -9.40 3.49 -1.60
CA ILE A 261 -8.03 3.33 -1.07
C ILE A 261 -7.35 4.69 -1.03
N ILE A 262 -6.69 5.00 0.08
CA ILE A 262 -5.96 6.26 0.28
C ILE A 262 -4.53 5.93 0.70
N GLY A 263 -3.55 6.35 -0.11
CA GLY A 263 -2.11 6.27 0.16
C GLY A 263 -1.58 7.50 0.86
N ALA A 264 -0.52 7.32 1.63
CA ALA A 264 0.15 8.38 2.36
C ALA A 264 1.31 9.04 1.58
N GLY A 265 1.66 8.52 0.40
CA GLY A 265 2.91 8.84 -0.29
C GLY A 265 4.10 8.11 0.31
N ALA A 266 5.24 8.15 -0.39
CA ALA A 266 6.47 7.51 0.07
C ALA A 266 6.80 7.95 1.51
N VAL A 267 7.04 6.95 2.37
CA VAL A 267 7.38 7.21 3.77
C VAL A 267 8.68 7.97 3.83
N SER A 268 8.68 9.15 4.43
CA SER A 268 9.87 9.98 4.60
C SER A 268 10.27 10.05 6.07
N ASP A 269 11.53 9.81 6.35
CA ASP A 269 12.12 9.90 7.69
C ASP A 269 13.09 11.08 7.72
N PRO A 270 13.04 11.96 8.75
CA PRO A 270 13.94 13.10 8.87
C PRO A 270 15.39 12.68 9.12
N ASP A 271 15.61 11.48 9.66
CA ASP A 271 16.95 10.93 9.86
C ASP A 271 17.43 10.20 8.59
N ALA A 272 18.31 10.87 7.84
CA ALA A 272 18.89 10.31 6.62
C ALA A 272 19.65 8.98 6.84
N SER A 273 20.07 8.67 8.07
CA SER A 273 20.72 7.39 8.40
C SER A 273 19.75 6.20 8.31
N HIS A 274 18.47 6.44 8.38
CA HIS A 274 17.43 5.42 8.16
C HIS A 274 17.23 5.05 6.69
N GLY A 275 17.90 5.75 5.77
CA GLY A 275 17.81 5.48 4.33
C GLY A 275 16.60 6.14 3.68
N TYR A 276 15.94 5.42 2.74
CA TYR A 276 14.88 6.01 1.92
C TYR A 276 13.80 4.99 1.53
N SER A 277 12.61 5.49 1.26
CA SER A 277 11.47 4.74 0.77
C SER A 277 11.15 4.99 -0.71
N CYS A 278 11.92 5.88 -1.36
CA CYS A 278 11.95 6.07 -2.82
C CYS A 278 13.32 6.60 -3.25
N ILE A 279 13.73 6.30 -4.49
CA ILE A 279 15.03 6.74 -5.02
C ILE A 279 15.06 8.26 -5.16
N ALA A 280 13.94 8.89 -5.48
CA ALA A 280 13.87 10.33 -5.63
C ALA A 280 14.28 11.07 -4.35
N ASP A 281 13.88 10.62 -3.16
CA ASP A 281 14.30 11.22 -1.89
C ASP A 281 15.81 11.08 -1.67
N LYS A 282 16.38 9.91 -2.00
CA LYS A 282 17.84 9.71 -1.95
C LYS A 282 18.56 10.67 -2.88
N ARG A 283 18.11 10.80 -4.11
CA ARG A 283 18.70 11.70 -5.13
C ARG A 283 18.63 13.17 -4.71
N ALA A 284 17.56 13.57 -4.04
CA ALA A 284 17.44 14.93 -3.53
C ALA A 284 18.41 15.19 -2.39
N LEU A 285 18.55 14.26 -1.47
CA LEU A 285 19.55 14.37 -0.40
C LEU A 285 20.97 14.50 -0.97
N GLU A 286 21.32 13.67 -1.96
CA GLU A 286 22.62 13.77 -2.64
C GLU A 286 22.81 15.13 -3.33
N THR A 287 21.76 15.62 -4.00
CA THR A 287 21.83 16.94 -4.64
C THR A 287 22.04 18.08 -3.62
N LEU A 288 21.40 17.98 -2.44
CA LEU A 288 21.60 18.96 -1.37
C LEU A 288 22.99 18.88 -0.72
N GLN A 289 23.56 17.69 -0.60
CA GLN A 289 24.85 17.46 0.05
C GLN A 289 26.02 17.68 -0.91
N ASP A 290 25.93 17.13 -2.13
CA ASP A 290 27.04 17.00 -3.07
C ASP A 290 26.86 17.85 -4.35
N GLY A 291 25.74 18.61 -4.44
CA GLY A 291 25.39 19.42 -5.60
C GLY A 291 24.89 18.64 -6.81
N ARG A 292 24.86 17.30 -6.73
CA ARG A 292 24.37 16.41 -7.81
C ARG A 292 23.86 15.10 -7.25
N SER A 293 22.93 14.46 -7.96
CA SER A 293 22.50 13.10 -7.65
C SER A 293 23.45 12.07 -8.27
N LEU A 294 23.80 11.04 -7.50
CA LEU A 294 24.67 9.94 -7.93
C LEU A 294 23.89 8.63 -8.13
N THR A 295 22.85 8.42 -7.31
CA THR A 295 22.02 7.21 -7.39
C THR A 295 21.20 7.21 -8.69
N GLU A 296 21.32 6.16 -9.49
CA GLU A 296 20.51 5.95 -10.69
C GLU A 296 19.11 5.44 -10.31
N PHE A 297 18.14 5.54 -11.23
CA PHE A 297 16.85 4.89 -11.10
C PHE A 297 16.96 3.39 -11.39
N MET A 298 15.88 2.63 -11.09
CA MET A 298 15.85 1.18 -11.33
C MET A 298 15.97 0.85 -12.80
N LYS A 299 16.53 -0.34 -13.07
CA LYS A 299 16.74 -0.92 -14.39
C LYS A 299 15.99 -2.25 -14.52
N PHE A 300 15.89 -2.77 -15.73
CA PHE A 300 15.35 -4.11 -15.96
C PHE A 300 16.20 -5.17 -15.22
N GLY A 301 15.52 -6.09 -14.56
CA GLY A 301 16.12 -7.09 -13.68
C GLY A 301 16.33 -6.63 -12.24
N ASP A 302 16.15 -5.33 -11.94
CA ASP A 302 16.18 -4.85 -10.55
C ASP A 302 14.97 -5.36 -9.77
N THR A 303 15.22 -5.71 -8.51
CA THR A 303 14.19 -6.19 -7.59
C THR A 303 13.98 -5.24 -6.43
N ILE A 304 12.73 -5.10 -6.02
CA ILE A 304 12.34 -4.34 -4.82
C ILE A 304 11.55 -5.23 -3.86
N ARG A 305 11.92 -5.16 -2.58
CA ARG A 305 11.17 -5.78 -1.48
C ARG A 305 10.75 -4.69 -0.48
N ILE A 306 9.46 -4.64 -0.18
CA ILE A 306 8.85 -3.72 0.79
C ILE A 306 8.15 -4.55 1.86
N GLU A 307 8.49 -4.34 3.12
CA GLU A 307 7.95 -5.09 4.26
C GLU A 307 7.84 -4.21 5.49
N MET A 308 6.89 -4.52 6.35
CA MET A 308 6.75 -3.89 7.66
C MET A 308 6.57 -4.96 8.73
N LYS A 309 7.39 -4.89 9.79
CA LYS A 309 7.36 -5.83 10.90
C LYS A 309 6.71 -5.22 12.12
N GLY A 310 5.94 -6.03 12.81
CA GLY A 310 5.41 -5.71 14.13
C GLY A 310 6.52 -5.66 15.20
N ARG A 311 6.14 -5.25 16.40
CA ARG A 311 7.07 -5.21 17.56
C ARG A 311 7.59 -6.59 17.97
N ASP A 312 6.87 -7.64 17.60
CA ASP A 312 7.25 -9.05 17.76
C ASP A 312 8.24 -9.55 16.70
N GLY A 313 8.61 -8.70 15.74
CA GLY A 313 9.49 -9.02 14.62
C GLY A 313 8.83 -9.79 13.49
N GLN A 314 7.54 -10.15 13.58
CA GLN A 314 6.80 -10.82 12.53
C GLN A 314 6.32 -9.82 11.47
N SER A 315 6.20 -10.28 10.22
CA SER A 315 5.62 -9.47 9.15
C SER A 315 4.13 -9.23 9.41
N VAL A 316 3.71 -7.96 9.32
CA VAL A 316 2.31 -7.58 9.54
C VAL A 316 1.47 -7.85 8.30
N PHE A 317 1.97 -7.42 7.13
CA PHE A 317 1.24 -7.37 5.87
C PHE A 317 1.70 -8.40 4.84
N GLY A 318 2.77 -9.18 5.15
CA GLY A 318 3.58 -9.85 4.16
C GLY A 318 4.46 -8.86 3.41
N ALA A 319 5.22 -9.33 2.43
CA ALA A 319 6.10 -8.49 1.63
C ALA A 319 5.55 -8.28 0.22
N ILE A 320 5.79 -7.09 -0.32
CA ILE A 320 5.79 -6.85 -1.76
C ILE A 320 7.19 -7.23 -2.25
N GLU A 321 7.27 -8.11 -3.24
CA GLU A 321 8.52 -8.54 -3.88
C GLU A 321 8.34 -8.53 -5.38
N GLN A 322 8.90 -7.54 -6.05
CA GLN A 322 8.68 -7.31 -7.47
C GLN A 322 10.00 -7.16 -8.22
N GLU A 323 9.98 -7.56 -9.48
CA GLU A 323 11.08 -7.38 -10.44
C GLU A 323 10.62 -6.44 -11.56
N ILE A 324 11.49 -5.50 -11.96
CA ILE A 324 11.27 -4.65 -13.12
C ILE A 324 11.63 -5.44 -14.38
N VAL A 325 10.67 -5.56 -15.29
CA VAL A 325 10.87 -6.29 -16.53
C VAL A 325 10.60 -5.41 -17.75
N PRO A 326 11.23 -5.66 -18.89
CA PRO A 326 10.87 -4.95 -20.12
C PRO A 326 9.43 -5.27 -20.50
N LEU A 327 8.70 -4.26 -21.00
CA LEU A 327 7.40 -4.47 -21.60
C LEU A 327 7.56 -5.33 -22.87
N GLU A 328 6.97 -6.51 -22.87
CA GLU A 328 6.96 -7.34 -24.07
C GLU A 328 6.20 -6.62 -25.20
N PRO A 329 6.75 -6.57 -26.43
CA PRO A 329 6.01 -6.04 -27.56
C PRO A 329 4.68 -6.81 -27.68
N ALA A 330 3.57 -6.09 -27.83
CA ALA A 330 2.30 -6.73 -28.14
C ALA A 330 2.54 -7.58 -29.40
N THR A 331 2.51 -8.91 -29.26
CA THR A 331 2.46 -9.82 -30.42
C THR A 331 1.22 -9.39 -31.19
N ALA A 332 1.41 -8.85 -32.39
CA ALA A 332 0.31 -8.53 -33.28
C ALA A 332 -0.55 -9.80 -33.41
N ALA A 333 -1.72 -9.78 -32.79
CA ALA A 333 -2.72 -10.80 -33.06
C ALA A 333 -3.10 -10.63 -34.54
N LEU A 334 -2.61 -11.55 -35.37
CA LEU A 334 -3.00 -11.68 -36.79
C LEU A 334 -4.46 -12.15 -36.86
#